data_251d8beb60d80395034d3cfb83d8ed1a
#
_entry.id   251d8beb60d80395034d3cfb83d8ed1a
#
_cell.length_a   1.000
_cell.length_b   1.000
_cell.length_c   1.000
_cell.angle_alpha   90.00
_cell.angle_beta   90.00
_cell.angle_gamma   90.00
#
_symmetry.space_group_name_H-M   'P 1'
#
loop_
_entity.id
_entity.type
_entity.pdbx_description
1 polymer ?
#
loop_
_entity_poly.entity_id
_entity_poly.type
_entity_poly.pdbx_seq_one_letter_code
_entity_poly.pdbx_strand_id
1 'polypeptide(L)'
;MKNKNPKQTMLRLSMALLVLLASTIARAQTAPQANSEPNDQFGGAFENDESDVTLFRGAANNSWFPVYFNAEPEPGAEDVPVEIREINLRPERDVTLHVEIYNPEGSIPLIITPGGNGDTNGFGGFARNVAAAEPDFRVIIYDRRNIGLSEVTFGSQPQMVEEGEDLHILVKRLEVAPAAFYGMSSGGRSNMILASRYPEDIAALIIAPLTGGPYAAARLSEDYFFKYLPEKTLMTREHLDNLPLTSMQDVAETEYWSAYLDRNTPERRARFFAANVSDFLAAMRTSGEHLQATRFQTALGMPDEALAAIRVPATLLLHHDQYSDNLHPITNSRAATTLINNSTFAFGRELPQILEALVPFVKAHTPPLN
;
A
#
# COMPACT_ATOMS: atom_id res chain seq x y z
N MET A 1 -55.04 34.61 -28.05
CA MET A 1 -54.05 33.70 -27.48
C MET A 1 -53.18 33.15 -28.60
N LYS A 2 -51.90 33.61 -28.70
CA LYS A 2 -50.99 33.22 -29.80
C LYS A 2 -50.29 31.93 -29.41
N ASN A 3 -50.55 30.87 -30.15
CA ASN A 3 -49.94 29.54 -29.99
C ASN A 3 -48.41 29.65 -30.25
N LYS A 4 -47.59 29.44 -29.21
CA LYS A 4 -46.12 29.37 -29.36
C LYS A 4 -45.75 27.97 -29.85
N ASN A 5 -45.10 27.92 -30.99
CA ASN A 5 -44.66 26.71 -31.66
C ASN A 5 -43.66 25.93 -30.80
N PRO A 6 -43.93 24.68 -30.34
CA PRO A 6 -43.09 23.92 -29.45
C PRO A 6 -41.70 23.60 -30.04
N LYS A 7 -41.53 23.60 -31.34
CA LYS A 7 -40.24 23.40 -32.03
C LYS A 7 -39.24 24.53 -31.81
N GLN A 8 -39.72 25.78 -31.64
CA GLN A 8 -38.82 26.94 -31.37
C GLN A 8 -38.33 26.98 -29.93
N THR A 9 -39.11 26.42 -28.99
CA THR A 9 -38.70 26.32 -27.57
C THR A 9 -37.63 25.25 -27.38
N MET A 10 -37.74 24.12 -28.08
CA MET A 10 -36.73 23.05 -28.03
C MET A 10 -35.38 23.48 -28.64
N LEU A 11 -35.40 24.22 -29.73
CA LEU A 11 -34.20 24.71 -30.38
C LEU A 11 -33.42 25.72 -29.50
N ARG A 12 -34.14 26.54 -28.73
CA ARG A 12 -33.53 27.51 -27.80
C ARG A 12 -32.94 26.86 -26.56
N LEU A 13 -33.54 25.78 -26.05
CA LEU A 13 -32.98 25.00 -24.96
C LEU A 13 -31.71 24.25 -25.38
N SER A 14 -31.68 23.65 -26.59
CA SER A 14 -30.49 22.97 -27.10
C SER A 14 -29.31 23.92 -27.33
N MET A 15 -29.55 25.15 -27.81
CA MET A 15 -28.49 26.15 -27.98
C MET A 15 -27.98 26.70 -26.64
N ALA A 16 -28.86 26.87 -25.63
CA ALA A 16 -28.41 27.27 -24.28
C ALA A 16 -27.55 26.23 -23.61
N LEU A 17 -27.87 24.93 -23.80
CA LEU A 17 -27.07 23.81 -23.25
C LEU A 17 -25.70 23.69 -23.93
N LEU A 18 -25.62 23.93 -25.26
CA LEU A 18 -24.35 23.95 -26.01
C LEU A 18 -23.46 25.14 -25.60
N VAL A 19 -24.02 26.30 -25.33
CA VAL A 19 -23.26 27.48 -24.88
C VAL A 19 -22.73 27.25 -23.43
N LEU A 20 -23.50 26.60 -22.56
CA LEU A 20 -23.01 26.24 -21.24
C LEU A 20 -21.87 25.20 -21.28
N LEU A 21 -21.99 24.18 -22.14
CA LEU A 21 -20.91 23.19 -22.31
C LEU A 21 -19.65 23.87 -22.94
N ALA A 22 -19.78 24.74 -23.90
CA ALA A 22 -18.67 25.45 -24.49
C ALA A 22 -17.98 26.40 -23.50
N SER A 23 -18.74 27.07 -22.62
CA SER A 23 -18.17 27.95 -21.59
C SER A 23 -17.46 27.16 -20.45
N THR A 24 -17.88 25.94 -20.18
CA THR A 24 -17.22 25.06 -19.22
C THR A 24 -15.91 24.50 -19.78
N ILE A 25 -15.87 24.16 -21.07
CA ILE A 25 -14.65 23.74 -21.78
C ILE A 25 -13.67 24.91 -21.93
N ALA A 26 -14.14 26.10 -22.23
CA ALA A 26 -13.28 27.29 -22.37
C ALA A 26 -12.69 27.75 -21.02
N ARG A 27 -13.40 27.52 -19.87
CA ARG A 27 -12.87 27.82 -18.55
C ARG A 27 -11.84 26.76 -18.08
N ALA A 28 -11.92 25.53 -18.57
CA ALA A 28 -10.92 24.52 -18.29
C ALA A 28 -9.59 24.77 -19.06
N GLN A 29 -9.63 25.54 -20.15
CA GLN A 29 -8.44 25.88 -20.94
C GLN A 29 -7.74 27.17 -20.50
N THR A 30 -8.31 27.96 -19.57
CA THR A 30 -7.72 29.22 -19.07
C THR A 30 -7.33 29.17 -17.59
N ALA A 31 -7.23 27.99 -16.98
CA ALA A 31 -6.48 27.85 -15.75
C ALA A 31 -5.02 28.23 -16.05
N PRO A 32 -4.37 29.09 -15.23
CA PRO A 32 -2.98 29.40 -15.44
C PRO A 32 -2.22 28.06 -15.44
N GLN A 33 -1.54 27.78 -16.54
CA GLN A 33 -0.49 26.79 -16.54
C GLN A 33 0.48 27.25 -15.47
N ALA A 34 0.44 26.59 -14.32
CA ALA A 34 1.58 26.56 -13.46
C ALA A 34 2.69 25.96 -14.33
N ASN A 35 3.64 26.80 -14.74
CA ASN A 35 4.94 26.37 -15.23
C ASN A 35 5.69 25.74 -14.06
N SER A 36 5.23 24.60 -13.59
CA SER A 36 6.03 23.56 -13.04
C SER A 36 6.29 22.63 -14.22
N GLU A 37 7.44 22.73 -14.82
CA GLU A 37 8.00 21.56 -15.49
C GLU A 37 7.68 20.38 -14.58
N PRO A 38 7.13 19.26 -15.09
CA PRO A 38 6.99 18.07 -14.27
C PRO A 38 8.37 17.86 -13.72
N ASN A 39 8.48 17.94 -12.40
CA ASN A 39 9.71 17.70 -11.71
C ASN A 39 9.99 16.22 -11.98
N ASP A 40 10.85 15.97 -12.97
CA ASP A 40 11.20 14.66 -13.49
C ASP A 40 12.10 13.92 -12.50
N GLN A 41 11.79 14.10 -11.20
CA GLN A 41 12.47 13.44 -10.09
C GLN A 41 12.27 11.92 -10.12
N PHE A 42 11.33 11.44 -10.93
CA PHE A 42 11.10 10.00 -11.10
C PHE A 42 11.55 9.48 -12.47
N GLY A 43 11.69 10.30 -13.50
CA GLY A 43 12.13 9.88 -14.83
C GLY A 43 13.61 9.52 -14.91
N GLY A 44 14.45 10.09 -14.05
CA GLY A 44 15.90 9.81 -14.03
C GLY A 44 16.32 8.66 -13.11
N ALA A 45 15.43 8.14 -12.28
CA ALA A 45 15.79 7.11 -11.29
C ALA A 45 15.76 5.68 -11.83
N PHE A 46 15.31 5.49 -13.06
CA PHE A 46 15.22 4.17 -13.69
C PHE A 46 16.28 3.92 -14.76
N GLU A 47 17.13 4.89 -15.06
CA GLU A 47 18.27 4.71 -15.94
C GLU A 47 19.55 4.50 -15.14
N ASN A 48 20.09 3.27 -15.21
CA ASN A 48 21.46 2.91 -14.90
C ASN A 48 21.92 2.92 -13.43
N ASP A 49 21.42 1.99 -12.63
CA ASP A 49 22.27 1.47 -11.57
C ASP A 49 21.98 -0.01 -11.29
N GLU A 50 22.95 -0.84 -11.63
CA GLU A 50 22.88 -2.30 -11.68
C GLU A 50 22.88 -2.98 -10.29
N SER A 51 22.81 -2.22 -9.19
CA SER A 51 23.06 -2.80 -7.86
C SER A 51 21.88 -2.78 -6.91
N ASP A 52 20.66 -2.33 -7.32
CA ASP A 52 19.59 -2.17 -6.35
C ASP A 52 18.20 -2.53 -6.88
N VAL A 53 17.75 -3.67 -6.42
CA VAL A 53 16.42 -4.24 -6.59
C VAL A 53 15.33 -3.40 -5.89
N THR A 54 15.65 -2.22 -5.41
CA THR A 54 14.70 -1.36 -4.70
C THR A 54 14.03 -0.38 -5.64
N LEU A 55 12.75 -0.59 -5.85
CA LEU A 55 11.80 0.39 -6.38
C LEU A 55 11.83 1.76 -5.70
N PHE A 56 12.60 1.90 -4.69
CA PHE A 56 12.66 3.03 -3.80
C PHE A 56 13.85 3.96 -4.03
N ARG A 57 14.72 3.70 -5.02
CA ARG A 57 15.78 4.66 -5.33
C ARG A 57 15.24 6.00 -5.83
N GLY A 58 14.09 6.03 -6.51
CA GLY A 58 13.40 7.29 -6.79
C GLY A 58 12.87 7.99 -5.54
N ALA A 59 12.60 7.24 -4.48
CA ALA A 59 12.21 7.76 -3.16
C ALA A 59 13.43 8.16 -2.30
N ALA A 60 14.65 7.76 -2.64
CA ALA A 60 15.85 8.18 -1.91
C ALA A 60 16.06 9.70 -1.90
N ASN A 61 15.45 10.43 -2.82
CA ASN A 61 15.34 11.88 -2.78
C ASN A 61 14.17 12.39 -1.91
N ASN A 62 13.28 11.51 -1.45
CA ASN A 62 12.27 11.83 -0.47
C ASN A 62 12.86 11.65 0.92
N SER A 63 13.22 12.73 1.55
CA SER A 63 13.92 12.78 2.83
C SER A 63 13.18 12.12 4.02
N TRP A 64 11.91 11.72 3.85
CA TRP A 64 11.13 10.98 4.85
C TRP A 64 11.32 9.46 4.77
N PHE A 65 11.74 8.94 3.62
CA PHE A 65 11.82 7.50 3.38
C PHE A 65 12.87 6.77 4.25
N PRO A 66 14.07 7.33 4.50
CA PRO A 66 15.08 6.68 5.35
C PRO A 66 14.63 6.39 6.78
N VAL A 67 13.61 7.08 7.29
CA VAL A 67 13.08 6.79 8.63
C VAL A 67 12.42 5.42 8.71
N TYR A 68 11.96 4.90 7.58
CA TYR A 68 11.28 3.62 7.49
C TYR A 68 12.19 2.53 6.92
N PHE A 69 12.81 2.80 5.78
CA PHE A 69 13.54 1.80 5.01
C PHE A 69 15.03 1.85 5.30
N ASN A 70 15.61 0.70 5.65
CA ASN A 70 16.99 0.58 6.12
C ASN A 70 17.30 1.56 7.26
N ALA A 71 16.30 1.82 8.13
CA ALA A 71 16.51 2.68 9.28
C ALA A 71 17.57 2.07 10.20
N GLU A 72 18.58 2.88 10.52
CA GLU A 72 19.57 2.46 11.50
C GLU A 72 18.93 2.34 12.89
N PRO A 73 19.36 1.39 13.72
CA PRO A 73 18.92 1.32 15.10
C PRO A 73 19.27 2.60 15.86
N GLU A 74 18.29 3.19 16.52
CA GLU A 74 18.52 4.26 17.48
C GLU A 74 19.34 3.73 18.68
N PRO A 75 20.10 4.58 19.38
CA PRO A 75 20.88 4.16 20.54
C PRO A 75 20.03 3.38 21.57
N GLY A 76 20.40 2.14 21.85
CA GLY A 76 19.68 1.22 22.73
C GLY A 76 18.62 0.36 22.03
N ALA A 77 18.33 0.61 20.75
CA ALA A 77 17.40 -0.23 20.01
C ALA A 77 18.03 -1.58 19.60
N GLU A 78 19.34 -1.66 19.53
CA GLU A 78 20.07 -2.90 19.24
C GLU A 78 19.80 -4.01 20.28
N ASP A 79 19.50 -3.66 21.52
CA ASP A 79 19.24 -4.59 22.61
C ASP A 79 17.78 -5.07 22.69
N VAL A 80 16.90 -4.55 21.84
CA VAL A 80 15.48 -4.94 21.80
C VAL A 80 15.37 -6.43 21.46
N PRO A 81 14.73 -7.26 22.32
CA PRO A 81 14.53 -8.66 22.03
C PRO A 81 13.69 -8.86 20.78
N VAL A 82 14.08 -9.82 19.95
CA VAL A 82 13.34 -10.20 18.75
C VAL A 82 13.10 -11.70 18.72
N GLU A 83 11.88 -12.08 18.41
CA GLU A 83 11.49 -13.45 18.12
C GLU A 83 11.10 -13.57 16.65
N ILE A 84 11.65 -14.56 15.94
CA ILE A 84 11.36 -14.81 14.53
C ILE A 84 10.50 -16.07 14.43
N ARG A 85 9.41 -15.98 13.68
CA ARG A 85 8.46 -17.09 13.48
C ARG A 85 8.09 -17.26 12.01
N GLU A 86 7.81 -18.50 11.64
CA GLU A 86 7.14 -18.87 10.40
C GLU A 86 5.69 -19.25 10.74
N ILE A 87 4.73 -18.44 10.33
CA ILE A 87 3.31 -18.64 10.66
C ILE A 87 2.58 -19.22 9.45
N ASN A 88 2.23 -20.50 9.57
CA ASN A 88 1.42 -21.19 8.57
C ASN A 88 -0.06 -20.81 8.72
N LEU A 89 -0.64 -20.20 7.69
CA LEU A 89 -2.05 -19.77 7.69
C LEU A 89 -3.02 -20.82 7.16
N ARG A 90 -2.52 -22.01 6.75
CA ARG A 90 -3.38 -23.12 6.29
C ARG A 90 -4.24 -23.70 7.40
N PRO A 91 -5.43 -24.23 7.12
CA PRO A 91 -6.00 -24.40 5.77
C PRO A 91 -6.74 -23.17 5.24
N GLU A 92 -6.91 -22.10 6.03
CA GLU A 92 -7.73 -20.94 5.67
C GLU A 92 -7.13 -20.15 4.51
N ARG A 93 -5.78 -20.01 4.53
CA ARG A 93 -5.01 -19.31 3.50
C ARG A 93 -3.83 -20.17 3.07
N ASP A 94 -3.61 -20.29 1.77
CA ASP A 94 -2.49 -21.13 1.25
C ASP A 94 -1.16 -20.38 1.26
N VAL A 95 -0.72 -19.95 2.45
CA VAL A 95 0.54 -19.24 2.62
C VAL A 95 1.15 -19.45 3.99
N THR A 96 2.48 -19.44 4.07
CA THR A 96 3.26 -19.27 5.29
C THR A 96 3.93 -17.92 5.27
N LEU A 97 3.78 -17.12 6.32
CA LEU A 97 4.35 -15.80 6.45
C LEU A 97 5.54 -15.80 7.41
N HIS A 98 6.59 -15.06 7.01
CA HIS A 98 7.71 -14.74 7.89
C HIS A 98 7.34 -13.56 8.77
N VAL A 99 7.57 -13.67 10.07
CA VAL A 99 7.15 -12.72 11.10
C VAL A 99 8.29 -12.45 12.07
N GLU A 100 8.54 -11.19 12.38
CA GLU A 100 9.45 -10.77 13.44
C GLU A 100 8.67 -10.02 14.53
N ILE A 101 8.89 -10.40 15.79
CA ILE A 101 8.22 -9.84 16.96
C ILE A 101 9.27 -9.18 17.83
N TYR A 102 9.27 -7.87 17.88
CA TYR A 102 10.12 -7.07 18.77
C TYR A 102 9.40 -6.82 20.09
N ASN A 103 10.10 -6.92 21.20
CA ASN A 103 9.53 -6.95 22.56
C ASN A 103 8.39 -7.98 22.68
N PRO A 104 8.68 -9.29 22.55
CA PRO A 104 7.64 -10.32 22.60
C PRO A 104 6.83 -10.37 23.92
N GLU A 105 7.39 -9.81 25.00
CA GLU A 105 6.70 -9.65 26.30
C GLU A 105 5.88 -8.36 26.42
N GLY A 106 5.94 -7.47 25.45
CA GLY A 106 5.11 -6.25 25.43
C GLY A 106 3.63 -6.59 25.43
N SER A 107 2.83 -5.83 26.16
CA SER A 107 1.42 -6.14 26.34
C SER A 107 0.52 -5.49 25.28
N ILE A 108 0.97 -4.44 24.58
CA ILE A 108 0.17 -3.70 23.60
C ILE A 108 0.58 -4.12 22.18
N PRO A 109 -0.27 -4.85 21.45
CA PRO A 109 0.07 -5.34 20.13
C PRO A 109 -0.01 -4.23 19.07
N LEU A 110 1.10 -4.05 18.34
CA LEU A 110 1.21 -3.14 17.19
C LEU A 110 1.73 -3.90 15.99
N ILE A 111 0.90 -4.07 14.97
CA ILE A 111 1.26 -4.72 13.71
C ILE A 111 1.72 -3.65 12.71
N ILE A 112 2.94 -3.80 12.18
CA ILE A 112 3.49 -2.95 11.12
C ILE A 112 3.41 -3.69 9.79
N THR A 113 2.69 -3.08 8.84
CA THR A 113 2.59 -3.58 7.46
C THR A 113 3.44 -2.69 6.55
N PRO A 114 4.58 -3.19 6.05
CA PRO A 114 5.49 -2.43 5.18
C PRO A 114 4.82 -1.93 3.89
N GLY A 115 5.33 -0.82 3.36
CA GLY A 115 4.91 -0.25 2.09
C GLY A 115 5.64 -0.86 0.90
N GLY A 116 5.16 -0.60 -0.30
CA GLY A 116 5.76 -1.05 -1.56
C GLY A 116 5.96 -2.56 -1.60
N ASN A 117 7.16 -3.00 -1.91
CA ASN A 117 7.64 -4.38 -1.74
C ASN A 117 8.58 -4.50 -0.53
N GLY A 118 8.41 -3.63 0.44
CA GLY A 118 9.20 -3.68 1.66
C GLY A 118 8.97 -4.97 2.43
N ASP A 119 10.04 -5.47 2.97
CA ASP A 119 10.14 -6.69 3.76
C ASP A 119 10.69 -6.39 5.16
N THR A 120 10.75 -7.40 6.01
CA THR A 120 11.30 -7.31 7.37
C THR A 120 12.75 -6.87 7.35
N ASN A 121 13.53 -7.28 6.35
CA ASN A 121 14.93 -6.84 6.20
C ASN A 121 15.03 -5.31 5.98
N GLY A 122 14.14 -4.75 5.16
CA GLY A 122 14.16 -3.31 4.88
C GLY A 122 13.51 -2.45 5.97
N PHE A 123 12.46 -2.95 6.63
CA PHE A 123 11.66 -2.18 7.60
C PHE A 123 11.85 -2.61 9.07
N GLY A 124 12.63 -3.65 9.33
CA GLY A 124 12.89 -4.15 10.68
C GLY A 124 13.57 -3.12 11.59
N GLY A 125 14.44 -2.27 11.04
CA GLY A 125 15.06 -1.16 11.77
C GLY A 125 14.02 -0.17 12.33
N PHE A 126 13.03 0.21 11.52
CA PHE A 126 11.92 1.06 11.98
C PHE A 126 11.10 0.36 13.07
N ALA A 127 10.73 -0.90 12.88
CA ALA A 127 9.98 -1.67 13.89
C ALA A 127 10.73 -1.77 15.21
N ARG A 128 12.03 -2.03 15.14
CA ARG A 128 12.94 -2.08 16.29
C ARG A 128 13.00 -0.75 17.03
N ASN A 129 13.14 0.36 16.32
CA ASN A 129 13.16 1.71 16.90
C ASN A 129 11.84 2.06 17.60
N VAL A 130 10.71 1.68 17.02
CA VAL A 130 9.39 1.83 17.67
C VAL A 130 9.31 1.02 18.96
N ALA A 131 9.78 -0.23 18.95
CA ALA A 131 9.79 -1.10 20.11
C ALA A 131 10.75 -0.61 21.21
N ALA A 132 11.88 -0.02 20.85
CA ALA A 132 12.83 0.59 21.79
C ALA A 132 12.24 1.84 22.46
N ALA A 133 11.53 2.66 21.70
CA ALA A 133 10.92 3.89 22.20
C ALA A 133 9.75 3.63 23.16
N GLU A 134 9.04 2.51 23.01
CA GLU A 134 7.89 2.16 23.84
C GLU A 134 7.93 0.67 24.23
N PRO A 135 8.53 0.33 25.38
CA PRO A 135 8.69 -1.05 25.84
C PRO A 135 7.39 -1.81 26.10
N ASP A 136 6.27 -1.11 26.30
CA ASP A 136 4.96 -1.76 26.45
C ASP A 136 4.45 -2.34 25.11
N PHE A 137 5.00 -1.90 23.98
CA PHE A 137 4.57 -2.39 22.67
C PHE A 137 5.20 -3.75 22.36
N ARG A 138 4.35 -4.69 21.97
CA ARG A 138 4.72 -5.88 21.19
C ARG A 138 4.62 -5.53 19.72
N VAL A 139 5.76 -5.16 19.13
CA VAL A 139 5.80 -4.72 17.73
C VAL A 139 5.99 -5.92 16.83
N ILE A 140 5.04 -6.14 15.94
CA ILE A 140 5.00 -7.27 15.02
C ILE A 140 5.14 -6.72 13.60
N ILE A 141 6.17 -7.13 12.90
CA ILE A 141 6.33 -6.87 11.46
C ILE A 141 6.39 -8.20 10.72
N TYR A 142 5.96 -8.22 9.49
CA TYR A 142 5.90 -9.46 8.72
C TYR A 142 6.14 -9.19 7.22
N ASP A 143 6.64 -10.20 6.54
CA ASP A 143 6.69 -10.21 5.10
C ASP A 143 5.33 -10.62 4.55
N ARG A 144 4.72 -9.77 3.71
CA ARG A 144 3.47 -10.09 3.03
C ARG A 144 3.68 -11.25 2.05
N ARG A 145 2.61 -11.93 1.64
CA ARG A 145 2.70 -12.95 0.57
C ARG A 145 3.48 -12.41 -0.63
N ASN A 146 4.28 -13.23 -1.26
CA ASN A 146 5.12 -12.89 -2.41
C ASN A 146 6.23 -11.85 -2.12
N ILE A 147 6.51 -11.55 -0.86
CA ILE A 147 7.51 -10.56 -0.43
C ILE A 147 8.50 -11.23 0.53
N GLY A 148 9.77 -10.77 0.51
CA GLY A 148 10.80 -11.15 1.47
C GLY A 148 10.97 -12.65 1.62
N LEU A 149 10.84 -13.15 2.84
CA LEU A 149 10.98 -14.56 3.20
C LEU A 149 9.65 -15.34 3.24
N SER A 150 8.51 -14.67 3.04
CA SER A 150 7.20 -15.32 2.96
C SER A 150 7.04 -16.16 1.69
N GLU A 151 6.10 -17.09 1.71
CA GLU A 151 5.85 -17.95 0.54
C GLU A 151 5.28 -17.18 -0.64
N VAL A 152 5.60 -17.68 -1.84
CA VAL A 152 5.01 -17.23 -3.10
C VAL A 152 3.76 -18.04 -3.37
N THR A 153 2.62 -17.34 -3.45
CA THR A 153 1.33 -17.94 -3.81
C THR A 153 0.42 -16.89 -4.41
N PHE A 154 -0.27 -17.25 -5.48
CA PHE A 154 -1.11 -16.34 -6.26
C PHE A 154 -2.57 -16.71 -6.09
N GLY A 155 -3.34 -15.78 -5.49
CA GLY A 155 -4.78 -15.90 -5.34
C GLY A 155 -5.53 -15.34 -6.56
N SER A 156 -6.85 -15.49 -6.54
CA SER A 156 -7.74 -15.00 -7.60
C SER A 156 -8.20 -13.55 -7.40
N GLN A 157 -7.92 -12.96 -6.23
CA GLN A 157 -8.29 -11.58 -5.89
C GLN A 157 -7.12 -10.61 -6.11
N PRO A 158 -7.36 -9.28 -6.13
CA PRO A 158 -6.27 -8.30 -6.10
C PRO A 158 -5.34 -8.54 -4.91
N GLN A 159 -4.04 -8.37 -5.10
CA GLN A 159 -3.03 -8.70 -4.08
C GLN A 159 -3.32 -8.06 -2.71
N MET A 160 -3.73 -6.79 -2.68
CA MET A 160 -4.06 -6.11 -1.42
C MET A 160 -5.25 -6.72 -0.68
N VAL A 161 -6.17 -7.35 -1.42
CA VAL A 161 -7.30 -8.06 -0.84
C VAL A 161 -6.82 -9.38 -0.25
N GLU A 162 -6.00 -10.12 -0.98
CA GLU A 162 -5.37 -11.35 -0.46
C GLU A 162 -4.56 -11.07 0.80
N GLU A 163 -3.79 -9.96 0.83
CA GLU A 163 -2.98 -9.55 1.98
C GLU A 163 -3.84 -9.16 3.19
N GLY A 164 -4.97 -8.48 2.97
CA GLY A 164 -5.92 -8.16 4.05
C GLY A 164 -6.56 -9.40 4.68
N GLU A 165 -6.90 -10.41 3.86
CA GLU A 165 -7.38 -11.70 4.33
C GLU A 165 -6.30 -12.49 5.09
N ASP A 166 -5.05 -12.43 4.63
CA ASP A 166 -3.94 -13.06 5.34
C ASP A 166 -3.72 -12.43 6.71
N LEU A 167 -3.82 -11.10 6.80
CA LEU A 167 -3.72 -10.38 8.08
C LEU A 167 -4.76 -10.84 9.09
N HIS A 168 -6.02 -11.02 8.65
CA HIS A 168 -7.08 -11.54 9.50
C HIS A 168 -6.71 -12.88 10.15
N ILE A 169 -6.18 -13.81 9.37
CA ILE A 169 -5.77 -15.11 9.89
C ILE A 169 -4.47 -15.00 10.73
N LEU A 170 -3.52 -14.14 10.28
CA LEU A 170 -2.26 -13.93 10.99
C LEU A 170 -2.49 -13.49 12.44
N VAL A 171 -3.31 -12.45 12.67
CA VAL A 171 -3.52 -11.92 14.02
C VAL A 171 -4.26 -12.91 14.92
N LYS A 172 -5.10 -13.76 14.35
CA LYS A 172 -5.74 -14.87 15.08
C LYS A 172 -4.73 -15.96 15.44
N ARG A 173 -3.82 -16.32 14.53
CA ARG A 173 -2.76 -17.30 14.81
C ARG A 173 -1.77 -16.81 15.87
N LEU A 174 -1.55 -15.50 15.93
CA LEU A 174 -0.69 -14.87 16.93
C LEU A 174 -1.43 -14.56 18.24
N GLU A 175 -2.76 -14.71 18.28
CA GLU A 175 -3.62 -14.41 19.43
C GLU A 175 -3.47 -12.96 19.94
N VAL A 176 -3.36 -12.00 19.00
CA VAL A 176 -3.11 -10.58 19.30
C VAL A 176 -4.27 -9.64 18.93
N ALA A 177 -5.38 -10.17 18.40
CA ALA A 177 -6.55 -9.36 18.09
C ALA A 177 -7.40 -9.05 19.35
N PRO A 178 -7.97 -7.84 19.49
CA PRO A 178 -7.80 -6.69 18.60
C PRO A 178 -6.46 -5.97 18.83
N ALA A 179 -5.83 -5.51 17.74
CA ALA A 179 -4.52 -4.89 17.74
C ALA A 179 -4.52 -3.50 17.10
N ALA A 180 -3.44 -2.73 17.31
CA ALA A 180 -3.14 -1.57 16.48
C ALA A 180 -2.47 -2.01 15.17
N PHE A 181 -2.83 -1.35 14.07
CA PHE A 181 -2.27 -1.61 12.74
C PHE A 181 -1.66 -0.35 12.17
N TYR A 182 -0.36 -0.37 11.93
CA TYR A 182 0.39 0.69 11.27
C TYR A 182 0.71 0.25 9.84
N GLY A 183 0.05 0.84 8.86
CA GLY A 183 0.23 0.48 7.45
C GLY A 183 0.87 1.61 6.66
N MET A 184 2.00 1.32 6.01
CA MET A 184 2.68 2.27 5.15
C MET A 184 2.27 2.07 3.70
N SER A 185 1.80 3.13 3.03
CA SER A 185 1.55 3.10 1.57
C SER A 185 0.72 1.87 1.14
N SER A 186 1.30 0.92 0.40
CA SER A 186 0.61 -0.32 0.01
C SER A 186 0.19 -1.17 1.21
N GLY A 187 0.97 -1.22 2.29
CA GLY A 187 0.58 -1.88 3.53
C GLY A 187 -0.64 -1.22 4.17
N GLY A 188 -0.78 0.10 4.06
CA GLY A 188 -1.99 0.80 4.46
C GLY A 188 -3.24 0.35 3.70
N ARG A 189 -3.10 0.01 2.42
CA ARG A 189 -4.22 -0.55 1.62
C ARG A 189 -4.66 -1.91 2.15
N SER A 190 -3.73 -2.80 2.45
CA SER A 190 -4.03 -4.12 3.03
C SER A 190 -4.71 -3.99 4.40
N ASN A 191 -4.24 -3.05 5.24
CA ASN A 191 -4.86 -2.76 6.54
C ASN A 191 -6.27 -2.17 6.39
N MET A 192 -6.53 -1.33 5.38
CA MET A 192 -7.88 -0.82 5.11
C MET A 192 -8.83 -1.91 4.61
N ILE A 193 -8.36 -2.89 3.83
CA ILE A 193 -9.15 -4.07 3.47
C ILE A 193 -9.51 -4.86 4.72
N LEU A 194 -8.54 -5.13 5.60
CA LEU A 194 -8.81 -5.77 6.90
C LEU A 194 -9.88 -4.98 7.67
N ALA A 195 -9.72 -3.66 7.81
CA ALA A 195 -10.64 -2.79 8.55
C ALA A 195 -12.07 -2.77 7.99
N SER A 196 -12.22 -2.94 6.69
CA SER A 196 -13.52 -2.97 6.03
C SER A 196 -14.24 -4.31 6.17
N ARG A 197 -13.50 -5.42 6.33
CA ARG A 197 -14.03 -6.79 6.35
C ARG A 197 -14.09 -7.37 7.76
N TYR A 198 -13.12 -7.05 8.59
CA TYR A 198 -12.90 -7.62 9.92
C TYR A 198 -12.59 -6.52 10.94
N PRO A 199 -13.48 -5.52 11.12
CA PRO A 199 -13.23 -4.39 12.01
C PRO A 199 -13.00 -4.81 13.47
N GLU A 200 -13.47 -5.99 13.87
CA GLU A 200 -13.27 -6.57 15.21
C GLU A 200 -11.83 -6.95 15.52
N ASP A 201 -10.99 -7.13 14.51
CA ASP A 201 -9.56 -7.41 14.71
C ASP A 201 -8.75 -6.15 15.01
N ILE A 202 -9.35 -4.96 14.81
CA ILE A 202 -8.64 -3.67 14.87
C ILE A 202 -9.08 -2.85 16.08
N ALA A 203 -8.14 -2.55 16.95
CA ALA A 203 -8.31 -1.60 18.04
C ALA A 203 -8.00 -0.15 17.59
N ALA A 204 -6.95 0.02 16.78
CA ALA A 204 -6.54 1.28 16.21
C ALA A 204 -5.97 1.09 14.78
N LEU A 205 -6.36 1.95 13.85
CA LEU A 205 -5.88 1.91 12.47
C LEU A 205 -5.02 3.14 12.16
N ILE A 206 -3.77 2.94 11.75
CA ILE A 206 -2.85 4.02 11.38
C ILE A 206 -2.44 3.82 9.92
N ILE A 207 -2.69 4.83 9.07
CA ILE A 207 -2.33 4.85 7.65
C ILE A 207 -1.26 5.90 7.43
N ALA A 208 -0.06 5.48 7.00
CA ALA A 208 1.11 6.36 6.97
C ALA A 208 2.03 6.12 5.74
N PRO A 209 2.01 6.96 4.72
CA PRO A 209 0.93 7.82 4.25
C PRO A 209 -0.09 7.07 3.37
N LEU A 210 -1.25 7.70 3.12
CA LEU A 210 -2.28 7.14 2.25
C LEU A 210 -1.88 7.26 0.78
N THR A 211 -1.93 6.15 0.06
CA THR A 211 -1.75 6.13 -1.40
C THR A 211 -3.06 6.50 -2.10
N GLY A 212 -3.03 7.40 -3.08
CA GLY A 212 -4.23 7.80 -3.79
C GLY A 212 -3.98 8.61 -5.06
N GLY A 213 -5.03 8.82 -5.82
CA GLY A 213 -5.05 9.65 -7.01
C GLY A 213 -4.63 8.97 -8.32
N PRO A 214 -4.94 9.63 -9.47
CA PRO A 214 -4.74 9.04 -10.80
C PRO A 214 -3.28 8.73 -11.14
N TYR A 215 -2.34 9.56 -10.66
CA TYR A 215 -0.92 9.31 -10.89
C TYR A 215 -0.45 8.03 -10.17
N ALA A 216 -0.81 7.88 -8.90
CA ALA A 216 -0.49 6.68 -8.14
C ALA A 216 -1.12 5.43 -8.78
N ALA A 217 -2.36 5.54 -9.25
CA ALA A 217 -3.02 4.43 -9.94
C ALA A 217 -2.28 4.03 -11.23
N ALA A 218 -1.90 4.99 -12.07
CA ALA A 218 -1.15 4.72 -13.30
C ALA A 218 0.20 4.09 -12.96
N ARG A 219 0.97 4.73 -12.07
CA ARG A 219 2.33 4.29 -11.75
C ARG A 219 2.36 2.91 -11.07
N LEU A 220 1.49 2.67 -10.09
CA LEU A 220 1.48 1.40 -9.36
C LEU A 220 0.84 0.26 -10.14
N SER A 221 -0.13 0.52 -11.03
CA SER A 221 -0.62 -0.53 -11.93
C SER A 221 0.44 -0.93 -12.95
N GLU A 222 1.23 0.02 -13.45
CA GLU A 222 2.42 -0.30 -14.26
C GLU A 222 3.38 -1.21 -13.49
N ASP A 223 3.63 -0.95 -12.21
CA ASP A 223 4.48 -1.81 -11.39
C ASP A 223 3.96 -3.26 -11.34
N TYR A 224 2.64 -3.48 -11.24
CA TYR A 224 2.08 -4.83 -11.32
C TYR A 224 2.25 -5.45 -12.69
N PHE A 225 2.16 -4.69 -13.77
CA PHE A 225 2.29 -5.21 -15.12
C PHE A 225 3.74 -5.40 -15.55
N PHE A 226 4.66 -4.51 -15.16
CA PHE A 226 6.02 -4.44 -15.70
C PHE A 226 7.12 -4.93 -14.77
N LYS A 227 6.92 -4.85 -13.47
CA LYS A 227 7.93 -5.17 -12.48
C LYS A 227 8.38 -6.61 -12.51
N TYR A 228 7.51 -7.46 -12.97
CA TYR A 228 7.67 -8.89 -13.05
C TYR A 228 8.02 -9.35 -14.46
N LEU A 229 8.25 -8.43 -15.39
CA LEU A 229 8.44 -8.74 -16.79
C LEU A 229 9.78 -8.20 -17.28
N PRO A 230 10.53 -8.98 -18.11
CA PRO A 230 11.89 -8.66 -18.50
C PRO A 230 12.04 -7.42 -19.40
N GLU A 231 10.97 -6.86 -19.94
CA GLU A 231 11.03 -5.71 -20.84
C GLU A 231 10.23 -4.52 -20.30
N LYS A 232 10.92 -3.39 -20.10
CA LYS A 232 10.35 -2.08 -19.71
C LYS A 232 9.56 -1.41 -20.84
N THR A 233 8.79 -2.13 -21.61
CA THR A 233 7.98 -1.54 -22.68
C THR A 233 6.58 -1.22 -22.16
N LEU A 234 6.03 -0.07 -22.55
CA LEU A 234 4.61 0.31 -22.33
C LEU A 234 3.72 -0.83 -22.82
N MET A 235 3.25 -1.67 -21.90
CA MET A 235 2.47 -2.83 -22.25
C MET A 235 1.00 -2.48 -22.31
N THR A 236 0.41 -2.70 -23.43
CA THR A 236 -1.05 -2.77 -23.58
C THR A 236 -1.57 -4.10 -23.02
N ARG A 237 -2.88 -4.21 -22.78
CA ARG A 237 -3.51 -5.49 -22.43
C ARG A 237 -3.16 -6.60 -23.42
N GLU A 238 -3.04 -6.26 -24.70
CA GLU A 238 -2.65 -7.17 -25.77
C GLU A 238 -1.23 -7.73 -25.57
N HIS A 239 -0.31 -6.90 -25.08
CA HIS A 239 1.04 -7.35 -24.76
C HIS A 239 1.07 -8.31 -23.56
N LEU A 240 0.25 -8.07 -22.54
CA LEU A 240 0.12 -8.98 -21.38
C LEU A 240 -0.42 -10.36 -21.80
N ASP A 241 -1.33 -10.39 -22.78
CA ASP A 241 -1.90 -11.63 -23.30
C ASP A 241 -0.92 -12.41 -24.21
N ASN A 242 0.10 -11.73 -24.75
CA ASN A 242 1.09 -12.29 -25.69
C ASN A 242 2.52 -12.39 -25.09
N LEU A 243 2.65 -12.31 -23.76
CA LEU A 243 3.96 -12.43 -23.14
C LEU A 243 4.56 -13.82 -23.34
N PRO A 244 5.87 -13.91 -23.58
CA PRO A 244 6.56 -15.18 -23.74
C PRO A 244 6.75 -15.93 -22.41
N LEU A 245 6.13 -15.51 -21.30
CA LEU A 245 6.19 -16.21 -20.02
C LEU A 245 5.34 -17.48 -20.09
N THR A 246 5.99 -18.58 -20.28
CA THR A 246 5.37 -19.91 -20.42
C THR A 246 5.57 -20.78 -19.18
N SER A 247 6.45 -20.35 -18.29
CA SER A 247 6.81 -21.08 -17.08
C SER A 247 7.22 -20.13 -15.95
N MET A 248 7.20 -20.61 -14.73
CA MET A 248 7.75 -19.88 -13.58
C MET A 248 9.28 -19.73 -13.66
N GLN A 249 9.95 -20.52 -14.52
CA GLN A 249 11.37 -20.33 -14.82
C GLN A 249 11.58 -19.00 -15.55
N ASP A 250 10.73 -18.67 -16.54
CA ASP A 250 10.81 -17.39 -17.25
C ASP A 250 10.61 -16.21 -16.29
N VAL A 251 9.68 -16.36 -15.32
CA VAL A 251 9.46 -15.37 -14.24
C VAL A 251 10.71 -15.24 -13.36
N ALA A 252 11.36 -16.35 -13.00
CA ALA A 252 12.54 -16.37 -12.14
C ALA A 252 13.75 -15.67 -12.76
N GLU A 253 13.80 -15.54 -14.09
CA GLU A 253 14.86 -14.81 -14.81
C GLU A 253 14.69 -13.30 -14.75
N THR A 254 13.54 -12.79 -14.26
CA THR A 254 13.37 -11.36 -14.01
C THR A 254 14.20 -10.93 -12.81
N GLU A 255 14.71 -9.71 -12.83
CA GLU A 255 15.58 -9.17 -11.77
C GLU A 255 14.95 -9.27 -10.37
N TYR A 256 13.66 -8.90 -10.24
CA TYR A 256 12.96 -8.96 -8.96
C TYR A 256 12.88 -10.39 -8.40
N TRP A 257 12.40 -11.34 -9.19
CA TRP A 257 12.20 -12.71 -8.73
C TRP A 257 13.52 -13.46 -8.54
N SER A 258 14.53 -13.17 -9.35
CA SER A 258 15.88 -13.69 -9.13
C SER A 258 16.41 -13.29 -7.76
N ALA A 259 16.36 -12.00 -7.42
CA ALA A 259 16.79 -11.51 -6.13
C ALA A 259 15.94 -12.04 -4.94
N TYR A 260 14.62 -12.23 -5.14
CA TYR A 260 13.77 -12.91 -4.17
C TYR A 260 14.25 -14.35 -3.93
N LEU A 261 14.43 -15.12 -5.00
CA LEU A 261 14.82 -16.52 -4.92
C LEU A 261 16.19 -16.72 -4.25
N ASP A 262 17.13 -15.82 -4.47
CA ASP A 262 18.47 -15.89 -3.88
C ASP A 262 18.46 -15.79 -2.35
N ARG A 263 17.46 -15.13 -1.79
CA ARG A 263 17.29 -14.96 -0.33
C ARG A 263 16.43 -16.06 0.31
N ASN A 264 15.82 -16.94 -0.46
CA ASN A 264 14.86 -17.91 0.05
C ASN A 264 15.43 -19.29 0.29
N THR A 265 14.75 -20.05 1.16
CA THR A 265 15.09 -21.45 1.44
C THR A 265 14.85 -22.32 0.20
N PRO A 266 15.51 -23.51 0.12
CA PRO A 266 15.27 -24.45 -0.99
C PRO A 266 13.79 -24.86 -1.12
N GLU A 267 13.07 -25.00 -0.01
CA GLU A 267 11.65 -25.38 0.03
C GLU A 267 10.77 -24.29 -0.59
N ARG A 268 11.03 -23.02 -0.26
CA ARG A 268 10.32 -21.86 -0.85
C ARG A 268 10.61 -21.70 -2.33
N ARG A 269 11.87 -21.91 -2.73
CA ARG A 269 12.25 -21.93 -4.14
C ARG A 269 11.50 -23.04 -4.90
N ALA A 270 11.41 -24.23 -4.33
CA ALA A 270 10.66 -25.33 -4.92
C ALA A 270 9.18 -24.99 -5.10
N ARG A 271 8.55 -24.33 -4.10
CA ARG A 271 7.15 -23.88 -4.23
C ARG A 271 6.96 -22.80 -5.29
N PHE A 272 7.90 -21.85 -5.40
CA PHE A 272 7.86 -20.87 -6.48
C PHE A 272 7.84 -21.55 -7.86
N PHE A 273 8.76 -22.49 -8.09
CA PHE A 273 8.84 -23.21 -9.38
C PHE A 273 7.65 -24.15 -9.63
N ALA A 274 6.96 -24.58 -8.56
CA ALA A 274 5.74 -25.38 -8.66
C ALA A 274 4.48 -24.55 -8.93
N ALA A 275 4.54 -23.22 -8.77
CA ALA A 275 3.41 -22.34 -9.02
C ALA A 275 3.03 -22.31 -10.50
N ASN A 276 1.75 -22.03 -10.77
CA ASN A 276 1.22 -21.95 -12.11
C ASN A 276 1.47 -20.54 -12.69
N VAL A 277 2.14 -20.45 -13.83
CA VAL A 277 2.42 -19.16 -14.49
C VAL A 277 1.13 -18.45 -14.93
N SER A 278 0.07 -19.17 -15.27
CA SER A 278 -1.23 -18.57 -15.61
C SER A 278 -1.85 -17.89 -14.41
N ASP A 279 -1.73 -18.49 -13.22
CA ASP A 279 -2.24 -17.90 -11.96
C ASP A 279 -1.43 -16.66 -11.58
N PHE A 280 -0.11 -16.70 -11.77
CA PHE A 280 0.76 -15.52 -11.62
C PHE A 280 0.30 -14.36 -12.51
N LEU A 281 0.16 -14.61 -13.81
CA LEU A 281 -0.25 -13.58 -14.78
C LEU A 281 -1.66 -13.06 -14.48
N ALA A 282 -2.59 -13.93 -14.09
CA ALA A 282 -3.94 -13.55 -13.71
C ALA A 282 -3.95 -12.66 -12.45
N ALA A 283 -3.18 -13.00 -11.42
CA ALA A 283 -3.06 -12.22 -10.20
C ALA A 283 -2.46 -10.82 -10.46
N MET A 284 -1.43 -10.74 -11.30
CA MET A 284 -0.81 -9.46 -11.69
C MET A 284 -1.82 -8.58 -12.44
N ARG A 285 -2.54 -9.15 -13.41
CA ARG A 285 -3.58 -8.44 -14.17
C ARG A 285 -4.70 -7.95 -13.25
N THR A 286 -5.25 -8.82 -12.43
CA THR A 286 -6.34 -8.49 -11.50
C THR A 286 -5.95 -7.36 -10.57
N SER A 287 -4.71 -7.37 -10.05
CA SER A 287 -4.20 -6.32 -9.16
C SER A 287 -4.06 -4.98 -9.89
N GLY A 288 -3.46 -4.97 -11.08
CA GLY A 288 -3.28 -3.76 -11.88
C GLY A 288 -4.62 -3.15 -12.33
N GLU A 289 -5.56 -3.99 -12.81
CA GLU A 289 -6.91 -3.55 -13.20
C GLU A 289 -7.70 -2.96 -12.00
N HIS A 290 -7.56 -3.56 -10.82
CA HIS A 290 -8.19 -3.06 -9.60
C HIS A 290 -7.68 -1.66 -9.22
N LEU A 291 -6.38 -1.41 -9.31
CA LEU A 291 -5.81 -0.09 -9.06
C LEU A 291 -6.33 0.93 -10.07
N GLN A 292 -6.41 0.57 -11.35
CA GLN A 292 -6.95 1.47 -12.39
C GLN A 292 -8.44 1.74 -12.18
N ALA A 293 -9.22 0.77 -11.76
CA ALA A 293 -10.65 0.94 -11.47
C ALA A 293 -10.91 1.93 -10.33
N THR A 294 -9.98 2.03 -9.37
CA THR A 294 -10.09 2.91 -8.21
C THR A 294 -9.29 4.22 -8.32
N ARG A 295 -8.81 4.58 -9.51
CA ARG A 295 -7.90 5.73 -9.73
C ARG A 295 -8.46 7.09 -9.30
N PHE A 296 -9.78 7.25 -9.25
CA PHE A 296 -10.44 8.49 -8.85
C PHE A 296 -11.02 8.45 -7.44
N GLN A 297 -10.77 7.36 -6.71
CA GLN A 297 -11.19 7.23 -5.32
C GLN A 297 -10.19 7.92 -4.37
N THR A 298 -10.63 8.22 -3.17
CA THR A 298 -9.81 8.83 -2.12
C THR A 298 -8.61 7.95 -1.76
N ALA A 299 -8.86 6.66 -1.58
CA ALA A 299 -7.82 5.66 -1.33
C ALA A 299 -7.69 4.74 -2.55
N LEU A 300 -6.46 4.58 -3.04
CA LEU A 300 -6.22 3.67 -4.15
C LEU A 300 -6.45 2.22 -3.71
N GLY A 301 -7.22 1.49 -4.50
CA GLY A 301 -7.58 0.11 -4.22
C GLY A 301 -8.84 -0.06 -3.36
N MET A 302 -9.53 1.04 -3.00
CA MET A 302 -10.77 0.99 -2.23
C MET A 302 -11.78 2.04 -2.72
N PRO A 303 -13.03 1.65 -3.03
CA PRO A 303 -14.10 2.61 -3.30
C PRO A 303 -14.39 3.50 -2.09
N ASP A 304 -14.75 4.76 -2.30
CA ASP A 304 -15.05 5.72 -1.24
C ASP A 304 -16.19 5.26 -0.32
N GLU A 305 -17.15 4.51 -0.84
CA GLU A 305 -18.24 3.92 -0.06
C GLU A 305 -17.72 2.85 0.92
N ALA A 306 -16.74 2.06 0.48
CA ALA A 306 -16.10 1.06 1.34
C ALA A 306 -15.20 1.72 2.38
N LEU A 307 -14.49 2.78 2.01
CA LEU A 307 -13.70 3.58 2.93
C LEU A 307 -14.59 4.23 4.01
N ALA A 308 -15.73 4.80 3.60
CA ALA A 308 -16.72 5.39 4.50
C ALA A 308 -17.46 4.34 5.36
N ALA A 309 -17.42 3.08 4.98
CA ALA A 309 -18.01 1.98 5.74
C ALA A 309 -17.09 1.42 6.84
N ILE A 310 -15.83 1.83 6.92
CA ILE A 310 -14.91 1.40 7.98
C ILE A 310 -15.47 1.81 9.36
N ARG A 311 -15.51 0.86 10.31
CA ARG A 311 -16.09 1.00 11.65
C ARG A 311 -15.13 0.57 12.75
N VAL A 312 -13.85 0.93 12.61
CA VAL A 312 -12.87 0.70 13.66
C VAL A 312 -12.98 1.75 14.78
N PRO A 313 -12.53 1.46 16.01
CA PRO A 313 -12.66 2.39 17.14
C PRO A 313 -11.98 3.74 16.92
N ALA A 314 -10.80 3.76 16.31
CA ALA A 314 -10.05 4.97 16.00
C ALA A 314 -9.18 4.82 14.76
N THR A 315 -9.03 5.90 13.98
CA THR A 315 -8.15 5.96 12.82
C THR A 315 -7.25 7.19 12.88
N LEU A 316 -5.97 7.01 12.59
CA LEU A 316 -4.99 8.08 12.41
C LEU A 316 -4.47 8.09 10.97
N LEU A 317 -4.70 9.18 10.25
CA LEU A 317 -4.04 9.46 8.98
C LEU A 317 -2.75 10.22 9.29
N LEU A 318 -1.63 9.52 9.21
CA LEU A 318 -0.31 10.10 9.49
C LEU A 318 0.38 10.40 8.17
N HIS A 319 0.62 11.68 7.89
CA HIS A 319 1.28 12.11 6.67
C HIS A 319 2.71 12.56 6.96
N HIS A 320 3.65 12.21 6.06
CA HIS A 320 5.08 12.43 6.30
C HIS A 320 5.49 13.91 6.30
N ASP A 321 4.80 14.81 5.56
CA ASP A 321 5.01 16.25 5.65
C ASP A 321 3.83 17.06 5.08
N GLN A 322 3.96 18.39 5.04
CA GLN A 322 2.95 19.29 4.47
C GLN A 322 2.94 19.29 2.94
N TYR A 323 3.97 18.70 2.31
CA TYR A 323 4.09 18.58 0.86
C TYR A 323 3.72 17.16 0.45
N SER A 324 3.01 17.05 -0.67
CA SER A 324 2.65 15.76 -1.24
C SER A 324 3.73 15.26 -2.18
N ASP A 325 4.03 13.99 -2.11
CA ASP A 325 4.58 13.31 -3.28
C ASP A 325 3.43 12.86 -4.22
N ASN A 326 3.78 12.44 -5.42
CA ASN A 326 2.76 12.09 -6.42
C ASN A 326 2.02 10.77 -6.12
N LEU A 327 2.57 9.89 -5.27
CA LEU A 327 1.94 8.64 -4.85
C LEU A 327 1.05 8.82 -3.63
N HIS A 328 1.39 9.80 -2.79
CA HIS A 328 0.72 10.06 -1.52
C HIS A 328 0.26 11.53 -1.43
N PRO A 329 -0.76 11.94 -2.20
CA PRO A 329 -1.25 13.30 -2.15
C PRO A 329 -1.87 13.61 -0.79
N ILE A 330 -1.43 14.68 -0.13
CA ILE A 330 -1.97 15.12 1.17
C ILE A 330 -3.48 15.37 1.11
N THR A 331 -3.99 15.79 -0.06
CA THR A 331 -5.41 15.99 -0.30
C THR A 331 -6.22 14.70 -0.11
N ASN A 332 -5.66 13.55 -0.52
CA ASN A 332 -6.28 12.25 -0.34
C ASN A 332 -6.29 11.83 1.12
N SER A 333 -5.19 12.02 1.85
CA SER A 333 -5.15 11.76 3.31
C SER A 333 -6.17 12.64 4.07
N ARG A 334 -6.29 13.92 3.73
CA ARG A 334 -7.28 14.82 4.32
C ARG A 334 -8.71 14.46 3.94
N ALA A 335 -8.97 14.06 2.69
CA ALA A 335 -10.29 13.60 2.26
C ALA A 335 -10.69 12.32 3.02
N ALA A 336 -9.75 11.40 3.24
CA ALA A 336 -10.01 10.19 4.00
C ALA A 336 -10.48 10.48 5.43
N THR A 337 -9.97 11.55 6.08
CA THR A 337 -10.46 11.94 7.42
C THR A 337 -11.90 12.44 7.42
N THR A 338 -12.46 12.82 6.29
CA THR A 338 -13.89 13.20 6.18
C THR A 338 -14.78 12.00 5.88
N LEU A 339 -14.20 10.90 5.37
CA LEU A 339 -14.93 9.69 5.03
C LEU A 339 -14.93 8.67 6.18
N ILE A 340 -13.78 8.45 6.80
CA ILE A 340 -13.63 7.46 7.87
C ILE A 340 -14.10 8.08 9.18
N ASN A 341 -15.09 7.44 9.83
CA ASN A 341 -15.55 7.86 11.14
C ASN A 341 -14.44 7.69 12.20
N ASN A 342 -14.43 8.55 13.21
CA ASN A 342 -13.46 8.53 14.32
C ASN A 342 -12.01 8.63 13.83
N SER A 343 -11.77 9.41 12.77
CA SER A 343 -10.45 9.63 12.23
C SER A 343 -9.86 10.98 12.65
N THR A 344 -8.54 10.99 12.79
CA THR A 344 -7.72 12.18 13.04
C THR A 344 -6.60 12.26 12.02
N PHE A 345 -6.00 13.45 11.89
CA PHE A 345 -4.90 13.70 10.97
C PHE A 345 -3.71 14.27 11.71
N ALA A 346 -2.52 13.77 11.45
CA ALA A 346 -1.27 14.29 11.98
C ALA A 346 -0.16 14.30 10.92
N PHE A 347 0.89 15.05 11.21
CA PHE A 347 2.14 15.00 10.46
C PHE A 347 3.21 14.28 11.27
N GLY A 348 4.06 13.48 10.58
CA GLY A 348 5.23 12.87 11.17
C GLY A 348 6.21 12.46 10.08
N ARG A 349 7.34 13.17 10.01
CA ARG A 349 8.38 12.94 9.01
C ARG A 349 9.59 12.22 9.59
N GLU A 350 10.05 12.68 10.74
CA GLU A 350 11.16 12.09 11.46
C GLU A 350 10.63 11.16 12.55
N LEU A 351 11.44 10.17 12.94
CA LEU A 351 11.03 9.18 13.95
C LEU A 351 10.43 9.81 15.23
N PRO A 352 11.03 10.85 15.83
CA PRO A 352 10.44 11.48 17.02
C PRO A 352 9.02 12.02 16.80
N GLN A 353 8.76 12.65 15.64
CA GLN A 353 7.43 13.18 15.30
C GLN A 353 6.42 12.06 15.05
N ILE A 354 6.86 10.97 14.42
CA ILE A 354 6.05 9.77 14.21
C ILE A 354 5.67 9.19 15.57
N LEU A 355 6.64 9.02 16.47
CA LEU A 355 6.41 8.48 17.82
C LEU A 355 5.53 9.39 18.67
N GLU A 356 5.67 10.71 18.58
CA GLU A 356 4.81 11.69 19.27
C GLU A 356 3.34 11.53 18.87
N ALA A 357 3.06 11.21 17.61
CA ALA A 357 1.69 10.97 17.16
C ALA A 357 1.23 9.52 17.43
N LEU A 358 2.10 8.54 17.20
CA LEU A 358 1.79 7.11 17.22
C LEU A 358 1.57 6.59 18.64
N VAL A 359 2.54 6.85 19.54
CA VAL A 359 2.54 6.22 20.88
C VAL A 359 1.31 6.56 21.70
N PRO A 360 0.93 7.84 21.89
CA PRO A 360 -0.28 8.16 22.66
C PRO A 360 -1.55 7.65 21.95
N PHE A 361 -1.58 7.66 20.63
CA PHE A 361 -2.74 7.16 19.87
C PHE A 361 -2.94 5.66 20.08
N VAL A 362 -1.90 4.86 19.96
CA VAL A 362 -1.96 3.40 20.16
C VAL A 362 -2.32 3.07 21.61
N LYS A 363 -1.66 3.71 22.59
CA LYS A 363 -1.94 3.48 24.03
C LYS A 363 -3.38 3.86 24.44
N ALA A 364 -3.95 4.87 23.81
CA ALA A 364 -5.33 5.30 24.13
C ALA A 364 -6.40 4.35 23.56
N HIS A 365 -6.10 3.60 22.52
CA HIS A 365 -7.11 2.85 21.77
C HIS A 365 -6.88 1.34 21.73
N THR A 366 -5.67 0.86 22.08
CA THR A 366 -5.35 -0.56 22.01
C THR A 366 -5.29 -1.17 23.41
N PRO A 367 -6.17 -2.13 23.73
CA PRO A 367 -6.13 -2.81 25.02
C PRO A 367 -4.87 -3.66 25.13
N PRO A 368 -4.30 -3.79 26.34
CA PRO A 368 -3.22 -4.74 26.55
C PRO A 368 -3.72 -6.18 26.37
N LEU A 369 -2.82 -7.05 25.92
CA LEU A 369 -3.04 -8.50 25.89
C LEU A 369 -3.20 -9.05 27.32
N ASN A 370 -4.09 -10.02 27.50
CA ASN A 370 -4.34 -10.67 28.79
C ASN A 370 -3.22 -11.63 29.17
#